data_fa62adeefcc80d9ac1d1f8e4f5d507f5
#
_entry.id   fa62adeefcc80d9ac1d1f8e4f5d507f5
#
_cell.length_a   1.000
_cell.length_b   1.000
_cell.length_c   1.000
_cell.angle_alpha   90.00
_cell.angle_beta   90.00
_cell.angle_gamma   90.00
#
_symmetry.space_group_name_H-M   'P 1'
#
loop_
_entity.id
_entity.type
_entity.pdbx_description
1 polymer ?
#
loop_
_entity_poly.entity_id
_entity_poly.type
_entity_poly.pdbx_seq_one_letter_code
_entity_poly.pdbx_strand_id
1 'polypeptide(L)'
;MSLLYAYSMTSTVHFLRHGEVHNPEKILYGRQTGWYLSERGREMAATVAGWSEQFSIGAVLASPLQRAQETAEPLAKVHGLSIITNENLIEATNIFEGKKFEMGSGVLRHPSSWRHLTRPWVPSWGEPYEEQVSRMLAALFAARDAANGLDAFAISHQLPIWILRSVVEGRRALHDPRKRECTLASVTSFHLDNDGDIEGVSYSEPARHLLPQKT
;
A
#
# COMPACT_ATOMS: atom_id res chain seq x y z
N MET A 1 -35.15 15.46 28.11
CA MET A 1 -34.84 15.40 26.66
C MET A 1 -33.34 15.54 26.50
N SER A 2 -32.64 14.40 26.44
CA SER A 2 -31.19 14.40 26.24
C SER A 2 -30.96 14.35 24.72
N LEU A 3 -30.45 15.46 24.18
CA LEU A 3 -29.94 15.54 22.83
C LEU A 3 -28.64 14.71 22.79
N LEU A 4 -28.74 13.45 22.39
CA LEU A 4 -27.60 12.68 21.89
C LEU A 4 -27.09 13.40 20.63
N TYR A 5 -26.08 14.26 20.79
CA TYR A 5 -25.24 14.65 19.68
C TYR A 5 -24.60 13.35 19.16
N ALA A 6 -25.14 12.82 18.09
CA ALA A 6 -24.42 11.83 17.28
C ALA A 6 -23.14 12.54 16.82
N TYR A 7 -22.04 12.25 17.47
CA TYR A 7 -20.72 12.62 16.97
C TYR A 7 -20.58 11.98 15.61
N SER A 8 -20.51 12.80 14.59
CA SER A 8 -20.13 12.40 13.24
C SER A 8 -18.74 11.79 13.34
N MET A 9 -18.68 10.46 13.38
CA MET A 9 -17.42 9.73 13.48
C MET A 9 -16.91 9.43 12.07
N THR A 10 -16.50 10.49 11.35
CA THR A 10 -15.71 10.30 10.15
C THR A 10 -14.38 9.70 10.55
N SER A 11 -13.97 8.62 9.90
CA SER A 11 -12.69 7.96 10.14
C SER A 11 -11.86 7.91 8.85
N THR A 12 -10.57 7.86 9.01
CA THR A 12 -9.65 7.76 7.86
C THR A 12 -8.81 6.49 7.94
N VAL A 13 -8.74 5.76 6.85
CA VAL A 13 -7.80 4.64 6.72
C VAL A 13 -6.65 5.07 5.82
N HIS A 14 -5.46 5.15 6.41
CA HIS A 14 -4.22 5.56 5.78
C HIS A 14 -3.48 4.34 5.23
N PHE A 15 -3.46 4.14 3.92
CA PHE A 15 -2.66 3.10 3.29
C PHE A 15 -1.24 3.60 3.07
N LEU A 16 -0.28 3.01 3.78
CA LEU A 16 1.13 3.32 3.70
C LEU A 16 1.84 2.28 2.82
N ARG A 17 2.51 2.72 1.75
CA ARG A 17 3.44 1.86 1.03
C ARG A 17 4.71 1.66 1.86
N HIS A 18 5.22 0.42 1.94
CA HIS A 18 6.48 0.13 2.63
C HIS A 18 7.64 1.01 2.17
N GLY A 19 8.62 1.21 3.04
CA GLY A 19 9.85 1.94 2.77
C GLY A 19 10.77 1.25 1.74
N GLU A 20 11.92 1.86 1.44
CA GLU A 20 12.87 1.29 0.50
C GLU A 20 13.40 -0.06 0.98
N VAL A 21 13.52 -1.01 0.05
CA VAL A 21 14.07 -2.35 0.30
C VAL A 21 15.53 -2.40 -0.13
N HIS A 22 16.38 -3.10 0.64
CA HIS A 22 17.74 -3.39 0.21
C HIS A 22 17.74 -4.33 -0.99
N ASN A 23 17.87 -3.80 -2.19
CA ASN A 23 17.80 -4.53 -3.45
C ASN A 23 18.83 -4.01 -4.48
N PRO A 24 20.14 -4.23 -4.23
CA PRO A 24 21.18 -3.73 -5.12
C PRO A 24 21.13 -4.36 -6.52
N GLU A 25 20.61 -5.56 -6.63
CA GLU A 25 20.51 -6.30 -7.90
C GLU A 25 19.26 -5.97 -8.71
N LYS A 26 18.36 -5.12 -8.23
CA LYS A 26 17.10 -4.72 -8.86
C LYS A 26 16.23 -5.91 -9.26
N ILE A 27 16.09 -6.89 -8.36
CA ILE A 27 15.23 -8.06 -8.53
C ILE A 27 13.78 -7.66 -8.31
N LEU A 28 12.89 -8.18 -9.14
CA LEU A 28 11.45 -8.08 -8.90
C LEU A 28 11.06 -9.10 -7.81
N TYR A 29 11.00 -8.67 -6.56
CA TYR A 29 10.80 -9.55 -5.40
C TYR A 29 9.34 -9.93 -5.14
N GLY A 30 8.35 -9.18 -5.66
CA GLY A 30 6.92 -9.52 -5.52
C GLY A 30 6.52 -9.98 -4.12
N ARG A 31 6.00 -11.21 -4.01
CA ARG A 31 5.62 -11.85 -2.71
C ARG A 31 6.76 -12.60 -2.03
N GLN A 32 7.96 -12.61 -2.59
CA GLN A 32 9.08 -13.31 -1.97
C GLN A 32 9.38 -12.80 -0.56
N THR A 33 9.74 -13.71 0.34
CA THR A 33 10.19 -13.44 1.71
C THR A 33 11.68 -13.09 1.74
N GLY A 34 12.19 -12.59 2.88
CA GLY A 34 13.62 -12.26 3.05
C GLY A 34 14.02 -10.91 2.48
N TRP A 35 13.07 -10.08 2.05
CA TRP A 35 13.31 -8.72 1.57
C TRP A 35 13.01 -7.70 2.66
N TYR A 36 14.08 -7.18 3.27
CA TYR A 36 14.07 -6.25 4.39
C TYR A 36 14.27 -4.80 3.92
N LEU A 37 13.93 -3.84 4.77
CA LEU A 37 14.19 -2.44 4.50
C LEU A 37 15.69 -2.15 4.42
N SER A 38 16.08 -1.21 3.55
CA SER A 38 17.39 -0.57 3.60
C SER A 38 17.48 0.39 4.82
N GLU A 39 18.66 0.93 5.12
CA GLU A 39 18.79 1.98 6.14
C GLU A 39 17.88 3.17 5.80
N ARG A 40 17.89 3.63 4.56
CA ARG A 40 17.00 4.68 4.07
C ARG A 40 15.52 4.29 4.22
N GLY A 41 15.16 3.02 3.98
CA GLY A 41 13.81 2.53 4.19
C GLY A 41 13.36 2.61 5.64
N ARG A 42 14.26 2.37 6.60
CA ARG A 42 13.98 2.55 8.03
C ARG A 42 13.84 4.03 8.39
N GLU A 43 14.64 4.91 7.82
CA GLU A 43 14.50 6.36 7.98
C GLU A 43 13.17 6.86 7.43
N MET A 44 12.74 6.34 6.25
CA MET A 44 11.41 6.62 5.69
C MET A 44 10.30 6.19 6.65
N ALA A 45 10.38 5.00 7.20
CA ALA A 45 9.39 4.47 8.16
C ALA A 45 9.32 5.34 9.44
N ALA A 46 10.46 5.71 9.99
CA ALA A 46 10.55 6.60 11.16
C ALA A 46 9.98 8.00 10.86
N THR A 47 10.23 8.54 9.66
CA THR A 47 9.69 9.83 9.22
C THR A 47 8.16 9.80 9.15
N VAL A 48 7.59 8.72 8.59
CA VAL A 48 6.13 8.57 8.54
C VAL A 48 5.54 8.38 9.94
N ALA A 49 6.22 7.66 10.82
CA ALA A 49 5.79 7.51 12.21
C ALA A 49 5.70 8.88 12.92
N GLY A 50 6.71 9.74 12.82
CA GLY A 50 6.65 11.09 13.36
C GLY A 50 5.56 11.95 12.72
N TRP A 51 5.37 11.85 11.39
CA TRP A 51 4.29 12.54 10.70
C TRP A 51 2.90 12.07 11.17
N SER A 52 2.76 10.81 11.55
CA SER A 52 1.49 10.24 12.00
C SER A 52 1.02 10.73 13.37
N GLU A 53 1.88 11.35 14.19
CA GLU A 53 1.55 11.84 15.54
C GLU A 53 0.44 12.90 15.55
N GLN A 54 0.19 13.55 14.42
CA GLN A 54 -0.91 14.49 14.26
C GLN A 54 -2.30 13.85 14.20
N PHE A 55 -2.38 12.51 14.06
CA PHE A 55 -3.64 11.76 13.96
C PHE A 55 -3.92 10.94 15.21
N SER A 56 -5.18 10.68 15.47
CA SER A 56 -5.62 9.78 16.54
C SER A 56 -5.75 8.36 15.99
N ILE A 57 -4.68 7.58 16.04
CA ILE A 57 -4.62 6.23 15.45
C ILE A 57 -5.07 5.18 16.47
N GLY A 58 -6.07 4.37 16.10
CA GLY A 58 -6.60 3.27 16.91
C GLY A 58 -6.12 1.89 16.46
N ALA A 59 -5.63 1.74 15.22
CA ALA A 59 -5.14 0.45 14.72
C ALA A 59 -4.02 0.60 13.70
N VAL A 60 -3.09 -0.37 13.72
CA VAL A 60 -2.02 -0.52 12.73
C VAL A 60 -2.06 -1.93 12.17
N LEU A 61 -2.42 -2.04 10.89
CA LEU A 61 -2.45 -3.30 10.16
C LEU A 61 -1.26 -3.35 9.20
N ALA A 62 -0.69 -4.52 8.96
CA ALA A 62 0.41 -4.68 8.01
C ALA A 62 0.31 -5.98 7.21
N SER A 63 0.75 -5.91 5.95
CA SER A 63 1.03 -7.10 5.13
C SER A 63 1.98 -8.05 5.87
N PRO A 64 1.87 -9.39 5.66
CA PRO A 64 2.77 -10.37 6.29
C PRO A 64 4.23 -10.27 5.82
N LEU A 65 4.52 -9.50 4.76
CA LEU A 65 5.87 -9.41 4.21
C LEU A 65 6.78 -8.52 5.07
N GLN A 66 8.02 -8.98 5.32
CA GLN A 66 8.97 -8.38 6.26
C GLN A 66 9.11 -6.86 6.10
N ARG A 67 9.28 -6.37 4.87
CA ARG A 67 9.39 -4.93 4.59
C ARG A 67 8.20 -4.10 5.03
N ALA A 68 6.99 -4.68 5.02
CA ALA A 68 5.78 -4.01 5.49
C ALA A 68 5.71 -4.04 7.03
N GLN A 69 6.09 -5.14 7.65
CA GLN A 69 6.19 -5.26 9.10
C GLN A 69 7.23 -4.27 9.65
N GLU A 70 8.45 -4.24 9.09
CA GLU A 70 9.50 -3.28 9.50
C GLU A 70 9.06 -1.81 9.28
N THR A 71 8.22 -1.52 8.27
CA THR A 71 7.67 -0.18 8.07
C THR A 71 6.62 0.16 9.13
N ALA A 72 5.86 -0.83 9.59
CA ALA A 72 4.82 -0.65 10.60
C ALA A 72 5.38 -0.47 12.03
N GLU A 73 6.54 -1.08 12.34
CA GLU A 73 7.10 -1.09 13.69
C GLU A 73 7.23 0.31 14.34
N PRO A 74 7.91 1.30 13.74
CA PRO A 74 8.05 2.62 14.36
C PRO A 74 6.71 3.33 14.51
N LEU A 75 5.77 3.14 13.58
CA LEU A 75 4.44 3.72 13.64
C LEU A 75 3.60 3.10 14.77
N ALA A 76 3.58 1.79 14.89
CA ALA A 76 2.91 1.11 15.99
C ALA A 76 3.49 1.52 17.35
N LYS A 77 4.83 1.67 17.44
CA LYS A 77 5.52 2.10 18.65
C LYS A 77 5.12 3.51 19.09
N VAL A 78 5.05 4.47 18.17
CA VAL A 78 4.68 5.87 18.45
C VAL A 78 3.27 5.95 19.04
N HIS A 79 2.33 5.15 18.51
CA HIS A 79 0.94 5.14 18.98
C HIS A 79 0.68 4.14 20.13
N GLY A 80 1.68 3.40 20.59
CA GLY A 80 1.52 2.40 21.68
C GLY A 80 0.65 1.22 21.28
N LEU A 81 0.61 0.87 19.99
CA LEU A 81 -0.24 -0.18 19.41
C LEU A 81 0.56 -1.42 19.04
N SER A 82 -0.13 -2.55 18.94
CA SER A 82 0.41 -3.77 18.34
C SER A 82 0.08 -3.82 16.86
N ILE A 83 0.96 -4.44 16.05
CA ILE A 83 0.73 -4.65 14.63
C ILE A 83 -0.22 -5.83 14.43
N ILE A 84 -1.30 -5.62 13.70
CA ILE A 84 -2.23 -6.68 13.27
C ILE A 84 -1.82 -7.12 11.87
N THR A 85 -1.32 -8.34 11.72
CA THR A 85 -1.00 -8.90 10.40
C THR A 85 -2.29 -9.21 9.62
N ASN A 86 -2.38 -8.70 8.38
CA ASN A 86 -3.53 -8.92 7.52
C ASN A 86 -3.09 -9.37 6.12
N GLU A 87 -3.46 -10.61 5.75
CA GLU A 87 -3.10 -11.24 4.47
C GLU A 87 -3.67 -10.48 3.25
N ASN A 88 -4.78 -9.77 3.40
CA ASN A 88 -5.37 -8.98 2.32
C ASN A 88 -4.49 -7.79 1.89
N LEU A 89 -3.50 -7.40 2.71
CA LEU A 89 -2.56 -6.32 2.43
C LEU A 89 -1.33 -6.76 1.62
N ILE A 90 -1.22 -8.07 1.29
CA ILE A 90 -0.06 -8.61 0.57
C ILE A 90 0.08 -8.02 -0.84
N GLU A 91 1.31 -8.01 -1.39
CA GLU A 91 1.58 -7.56 -2.77
C GLU A 91 0.81 -8.41 -3.79
N ALA A 92 0.57 -7.86 -4.97
CA ALA A 92 0.00 -8.63 -6.08
C ALA A 92 0.98 -9.71 -6.55
N THR A 93 0.46 -10.88 -6.96
CA THR A 93 1.30 -11.91 -7.58
C THR A 93 1.84 -11.44 -8.93
N ASN A 94 3.07 -11.86 -9.26
CA ASN A 94 3.66 -11.58 -10.55
C ASN A 94 4.51 -12.77 -11.00
N ILE A 95 4.23 -13.34 -12.18
CA ILE A 95 4.97 -14.48 -12.74
C ILE A 95 6.44 -14.18 -13.04
N PHE A 96 6.85 -12.92 -13.00
CA PHE A 96 8.23 -12.49 -13.21
C PHE A 96 9.03 -12.33 -11.91
N GLU A 97 8.47 -12.73 -10.77
CA GLU A 97 9.17 -12.69 -9.49
C GLU A 97 10.49 -13.47 -9.55
N GLY A 98 11.51 -12.91 -8.88
CA GLY A 98 12.88 -13.48 -8.88
C GLY A 98 13.73 -13.13 -10.10
N LYS A 99 13.18 -12.44 -11.10
CA LYS A 99 13.95 -12.02 -12.28
C LYS A 99 14.51 -10.61 -12.10
N LYS A 100 15.71 -10.36 -12.65
CA LYS A 100 16.26 -9.00 -12.72
C LYS A 100 15.39 -8.15 -13.64
N PHE A 101 14.95 -7.02 -13.15
CA PHE A 101 14.15 -6.08 -13.90
C PHE A 101 15.05 -4.99 -14.50
N GLU A 102 15.56 -5.24 -15.71
CA GLU A 102 16.19 -4.20 -16.50
C GLU A 102 15.13 -3.53 -17.39
N MET A 103 14.84 -2.26 -17.14
CA MET A 103 13.99 -1.45 -18.00
C MET A 103 14.62 -1.40 -19.40
N GLY A 104 14.03 -2.10 -20.35
CA GLY A 104 14.42 -2.08 -21.78
C GLY A 104 14.98 -3.38 -22.36
N SER A 105 15.31 -4.41 -21.57
CA SER A 105 16.08 -5.55 -22.10
C SER A 105 15.39 -6.90 -22.13
N GLY A 106 14.39 -7.20 -21.32
CA GLY A 106 14.15 -8.65 -21.16
C GLY A 106 12.79 -9.15 -21.61
N VAL A 107 11.71 -8.67 -21.04
CA VAL A 107 10.40 -9.33 -21.13
C VAL A 107 9.76 -9.19 -22.52
N LEU A 108 9.95 -8.05 -23.19
CA LEU A 108 9.40 -7.82 -24.53
C LEU A 108 10.23 -8.46 -25.66
N ARG A 109 11.48 -8.85 -25.39
CA ARG A 109 12.36 -9.51 -26.38
C ARG A 109 12.24 -11.03 -26.42
N HIS A 110 11.65 -11.66 -25.40
CA HIS A 110 11.44 -13.10 -25.43
C HIS A 110 10.08 -13.45 -26.03
N PRO A 111 10.03 -14.16 -27.17
CA PRO A 111 8.77 -14.57 -27.81
C PRO A 111 7.85 -15.37 -26.88
N SER A 112 8.43 -16.09 -25.91
CA SER A 112 7.66 -16.81 -24.88
C SER A 112 6.86 -15.91 -23.94
N SER A 113 7.24 -14.63 -23.82
CA SER A 113 6.51 -13.64 -23.00
C SER A 113 5.30 -13.06 -23.71
N TRP A 114 5.27 -13.11 -25.05
CA TRP A 114 4.19 -12.53 -25.87
C TRP A 114 2.86 -13.25 -25.67
N ARG A 115 2.88 -14.57 -25.43
CA ARG A 115 1.66 -15.33 -25.11
C ARG A 115 0.95 -14.82 -23.84
N HIS A 116 1.67 -14.16 -22.94
CA HIS A 116 1.14 -13.57 -21.71
C HIS A 116 0.65 -12.13 -21.89
N LEU A 117 0.91 -11.50 -23.05
CA LEU A 117 0.48 -10.15 -23.39
C LEU A 117 -0.81 -10.12 -24.22
N THR A 118 -1.38 -11.28 -24.56
CA THR A 118 -2.54 -11.41 -25.46
C THR A 118 -3.86 -10.93 -24.84
N ARG A 119 -3.93 -10.73 -23.52
CA ARG A 119 -5.11 -10.25 -22.81
C ARG A 119 -4.74 -9.08 -21.87
N PRO A 120 -4.57 -7.87 -22.38
CA PRO A 120 -4.13 -6.73 -21.57
C PRO A 120 -5.13 -6.29 -20.49
N TRP A 121 -6.38 -6.71 -20.58
CA TRP A 121 -7.46 -6.42 -19.62
C TRP A 121 -7.50 -7.35 -18.41
N VAL A 122 -6.93 -8.54 -18.53
CA VAL A 122 -6.70 -9.46 -17.42
C VAL A 122 -5.19 -9.65 -17.38
N PRO A 123 -4.49 -9.17 -16.35
CA PRO A 123 -3.06 -9.37 -16.28
C PRO A 123 -2.76 -10.87 -16.20
N SER A 124 -2.50 -11.48 -17.36
CA SER A 124 -2.11 -12.89 -17.45
C SER A 124 -0.76 -13.17 -16.76
N TRP A 125 -0.13 -12.12 -16.25
CA TRP A 125 1.14 -12.16 -15.50
C TRP A 125 0.98 -11.98 -13.99
N GLY A 126 -0.25 -11.82 -13.47
CA GLY A 126 -0.46 -11.55 -12.06
C GLY A 126 -1.90 -11.77 -11.60
N GLU A 127 -2.18 -11.32 -10.39
CA GLU A 127 -3.49 -11.39 -9.75
C GLU A 127 -4.52 -10.53 -10.50
N PRO A 128 -5.74 -11.02 -10.75
CA PRO A 128 -6.82 -10.23 -11.35
C PRO A 128 -7.11 -8.95 -10.57
N TYR A 129 -7.37 -7.85 -11.28
CA TYR A 129 -7.62 -6.56 -10.62
C TYR A 129 -8.84 -6.59 -9.69
N GLU A 130 -9.89 -7.32 -10.05
CA GLU A 130 -11.10 -7.46 -9.22
C GLU A 130 -10.81 -8.15 -7.88
N GLU A 131 -9.96 -9.19 -7.89
CA GLU A 131 -9.53 -9.86 -6.66
C GLU A 131 -8.69 -8.93 -5.78
N GLN A 132 -7.77 -8.15 -6.40
CA GLN A 132 -7.00 -7.15 -5.68
C GLN A 132 -7.90 -6.09 -5.03
N VAL A 133 -8.88 -5.56 -5.76
CA VAL A 133 -9.84 -4.58 -5.22
C VAL A 133 -10.63 -5.18 -4.06
N SER A 134 -11.19 -6.38 -4.25
CA SER A 134 -12.00 -7.05 -3.23
C SER A 134 -11.23 -7.24 -1.92
N ARG A 135 -10.00 -7.80 -1.98
CA ARG A 135 -9.20 -7.99 -0.77
C ARG A 135 -8.73 -6.69 -0.12
N MET A 136 -8.41 -5.67 -0.93
CA MET A 136 -7.98 -4.37 -0.41
C MET A 136 -9.14 -3.60 0.24
N LEU A 137 -10.36 -3.71 -0.29
CA LEU A 137 -11.57 -3.20 0.39
C LEU A 137 -11.82 -3.94 1.70
N ALA A 138 -11.68 -5.28 1.71
CA ALA A 138 -11.78 -6.05 2.95
C ALA A 138 -10.73 -5.62 3.99
N ALA A 139 -9.50 -5.32 3.56
CA ALA A 139 -8.45 -4.79 4.44
C ALA A 139 -8.79 -3.37 4.96
N LEU A 140 -9.37 -2.52 4.12
CA LEU A 140 -9.79 -1.16 4.48
C LEU A 140 -10.84 -1.22 5.60
N PHE A 141 -11.89 -2.00 5.39
CA PHE A 141 -12.96 -2.13 6.40
C PHE A 141 -12.48 -2.82 7.67
N ALA A 142 -11.60 -3.83 7.56
CA ALA A 142 -10.99 -4.45 8.73
C ALA A 142 -10.14 -3.44 9.54
N ALA A 143 -9.43 -2.54 8.87
CA ALA A 143 -8.64 -1.49 9.52
C ALA A 143 -9.53 -0.47 10.23
N ARG A 144 -10.61 -0.01 9.57
CA ARG A 144 -11.62 0.86 10.16
C ARG A 144 -12.23 0.24 11.42
N ASP A 145 -12.66 -1.01 11.32
CA ASP A 145 -13.33 -1.69 12.43
C ASP A 145 -12.39 -1.91 13.62
N ALA A 146 -11.12 -2.28 13.34
CA ALA A 146 -10.10 -2.42 14.38
C ALA A 146 -9.75 -1.10 15.08
N ALA A 147 -9.89 0.04 14.40
CA ALA A 147 -9.60 1.37 14.94
C ALA A 147 -10.69 1.89 15.88
N ASN A 148 -11.86 1.25 15.91
CA ASN A 148 -12.95 1.57 16.84
C ASN A 148 -13.31 3.07 16.89
N GLY A 149 -13.52 3.68 15.72
CA GLY A 149 -13.92 5.08 15.55
C GLY A 149 -12.76 6.08 15.51
N LEU A 150 -11.52 5.63 15.60
CA LEU A 150 -10.33 6.41 15.32
C LEU A 150 -9.83 6.16 13.89
N ASP A 151 -8.74 6.81 13.51
CA ASP A 151 -8.06 6.53 12.24
C ASP A 151 -7.24 5.23 12.31
N ALA A 152 -6.95 4.64 11.17
CA ALA A 152 -6.12 3.45 11.06
C ALA A 152 -5.00 3.60 10.05
N PHE A 153 -3.88 2.89 10.27
CA PHE A 153 -2.88 2.67 9.24
C PHE A 153 -2.91 1.23 8.72
N ALA A 154 -2.79 1.08 7.40
CA ALA A 154 -2.70 -0.21 6.71
C ALA A 154 -1.46 -0.22 5.81
N ILE A 155 -0.41 -0.96 6.22
CA ILE A 155 0.86 -0.99 5.51
C ILE A 155 0.84 -2.07 4.45
N SER A 156 1.01 -1.65 3.20
CA SER A 156 0.89 -2.51 2.02
C SER A 156 1.93 -2.15 0.93
N HIS A 157 1.61 -2.41 -0.32
CA HIS A 157 2.54 -2.36 -1.45
C HIS A 157 2.00 -1.49 -2.58
N GLN A 158 2.86 -1.18 -3.55
CA GLN A 158 2.55 -0.19 -4.59
C GLN A 158 1.31 -0.54 -5.41
N LEU A 159 1.26 -1.76 -5.97
CA LEU A 159 0.20 -2.10 -6.92
C LEU A 159 -1.16 -2.21 -6.25
N PRO A 160 -1.33 -2.94 -5.13
CA PRO A 160 -2.62 -3.03 -4.45
C PRO A 160 -3.19 -1.67 -4.02
N ILE A 161 -2.34 -0.80 -3.42
CA ILE A 161 -2.78 0.55 -3.01
C ILE A 161 -3.22 1.36 -4.23
N TRP A 162 -2.43 1.34 -5.31
CA TRP A 162 -2.75 2.08 -6.54
C TRP A 162 -4.05 1.61 -7.19
N ILE A 163 -4.27 0.29 -7.26
CA ILE A 163 -5.48 -0.29 -7.85
C ILE A 163 -6.71 0.09 -7.03
N LEU A 164 -6.67 -0.05 -5.70
CA LEU A 164 -7.77 0.37 -4.84
C LEU A 164 -8.09 1.85 -5.06
N ARG A 165 -7.08 2.74 -4.97
CA ARG A 165 -7.25 4.17 -5.22
C ARG A 165 -7.86 4.45 -6.59
N SER A 166 -7.35 3.80 -7.64
CA SER A 166 -7.85 4.02 -9.00
C SER A 166 -9.33 3.70 -9.14
N VAL A 167 -9.78 2.59 -8.54
CA VAL A 167 -11.20 2.18 -8.61
C VAL A 167 -12.09 3.13 -7.80
N VAL A 168 -11.68 3.50 -6.60
CA VAL A 168 -12.43 4.45 -5.76
C VAL A 168 -12.56 5.83 -6.43
N GLU A 169 -11.53 6.29 -7.14
CA GLU A 169 -11.57 7.53 -7.91
C GLU A 169 -12.26 7.38 -9.29
N GLY A 170 -12.89 6.23 -9.58
CA GLY A 170 -13.58 5.97 -10.86
C GLY A 170 -12.65 5.82 -12.06
N ARG A 171 -11.36 5.60 -11.82
CA ARG A 171 -10.36 5.39 -12.88
C ARG A 171 -10.32 3.92 -13.30
N ARG A 172 -9.82 3.65 -14.50
CA ARG A 172 -9.57 2.28 -14.96
C ARG A 172 -8.40 1.66 -14.20
N ALA A 173 -8.54 0.40 -13.77
CA ALA A 173 -7.46 -0.37 -13.14
C ALA A 173 -6.25 -0.56 -14.11
N LEU A 174 -6.51 -0.71 -15.41
CA LEU A 174 -5.47 -0.74 -16.44
C LEU A 174 -4.84 0.64 -16.59
N HIS A 175 -3.52 0.75 -16.37
CA HIS A 175 -2.79 2.01 -16.36
C HIS A 175 -1.31 1.83 -16.75
N ASP A 176 -0.64 2.93 -17.09
CA ASP A 176 0.82 2.96 -17.25
C ASP A 176 1.51 2.90 -15.88
N PRO A 177 2.32 1.86 -15.58
CA PRO A 177 3.00 1.72 -14.29
C PRO A 177 3.87 2.92 -13.89
N ARG A 178 4.37 3.68 -14.87
CA ARG A 178 5.23 4.86 -14.64
C ARG A 178 4.45 6.06 -14.09
N LYS A 179 3.12 6.04 -14.21
CA LYS A 179 2.23 7.11 -13.76
C LYS A 179 1.60 6.85 -12.38
N ARG A 180 2.06 5.81 -11.67
CA ARG A 180 1.55 5.50 -10.35
C ARG A 180 2.01 6.54 -9.33
N GLU A 181 1.07 7.28 -8.77
CA GLU A 181 1.31 8.11 -7.59
C GLU A 181 1.20 7.25 -6.33
N CYS A 182 2.24 6.49 -6.08
CA CYS A 182 2.40 5.65 -4.88
C CYS A 182 3.91 5.41 -4.70
N THR A 183 4.64 6.44 -4.27
CA THR A 183 6.09 6.38 -4.04
C THR A 183 6.42 5.59 -2.77
N LEU A 184 7.68 5.30 -2.53
CA LEU A 184 8.12 4.63 -1.29
C LEU A 184 7.72 5.47 -0.07
N ALA A 185 7.17 4.84 0.95
CA ALA A 185 6.66 5.46 2.17
C ALA A 185 5.65 6.60 1.93
N SER A 186 4.93 6.58 0.80
CA SER A 186 3.79 7.47 0.59
C SER A 186 2.54 6.94 1.27
N VAL A 187 1.63 7.85 1.59
CA VAL A 187 0.35 7.59 2.25
C VAL A 187 -0.79 7.94 1.31
N THR A 188 -1.68 6.98 1.06
CA THR A 188 -2.97 7.19 0.39
C THR A 188 -4.06 7.04 1.44
N SER A 189 -4.80 8.11 1.71
CA SER A 189 -5.80 8.15 2.78
C SER A 189 -7.20 8.08 2.18
N PHE A 190 -7.99 7.12 2.65
CA PHE A 190 -9.40 6.96 2.30
C PHE A 190 -10.25 7.53 3.44
N HIS A 191 -11.02 8.54 3.13
CA HIS A 191 -11.90 9.22 4.09
C HIS A 191 -13.28 8.56 4.05
N LEU A 192 -13.76 8.11 5.20
CA LEU A 192 -15.05 7.46 5.32
C LEU A 192 -16.04 8.38 6.05
N ASP A 193 -17.29 8.36 5.59
CA ASP A 193 -18.39 9.00 6.25
C ASP A 193 -18.92 8.18 7.43
N ASN A 194 -20.02 8.67 8.04
CA ASN A 194 -20.67 8.02 9.19
C ASN A 194 -21.30 6.67 8.85
N ASP A 195 -21.70 6.46 7.61
CA ASP A 195 -22.31 5.24 7.12
C ASP A 195 -21.23 4.22 6.72
N GLY A 196 -19.96 4.66 6.67
CA GLY A 196 -18.79 3.86 6.30
C GLY A 196 -18.51 3.85 4.80
N ASP A 197 -19.16 4.71 4.04
CA ASP A 197 -18.90 4.90 2.62
C ASP A 197 -17.66 5.76 2.39
N ILE A 198 -16.94 5.51 1.31
CA ILE A 198 -15.72 6.27 0.99
C ILE A 198 -16.12 7.58 0.30
N GLU A 199 -15.98 8.70 1.00
CA GLU A 199 -16.28 10.04 0.49
C GLU A 199 -15.16 10.62 -0.38
N GLY A 200 -13.90 10.23 -0.13
CA GLY A 200 -12.76 10.82 -0.82
C GLY A 200 -11.44 10.13 -0.59
N VAL A 201 -10.45 10.55 -1.38
CA VAL A 201 -9.08 10.04 -1.30
C VAL A 201 -8.11 11.22 -1.31
N SER A 202 -7.10 11.18 -0.44
CA SER A 202 -5.98 12.11 -0.47
C SER A 202 -4.64 11.37 -0.54
N TYR A 203 -3.60 12.08 -0.99
CA TYR A 203 -2.27 11.52 -1.17
C TYR A 203 -1.21 12.41 -0.55
N SER A 204 -0.28 11.82 0.20
CA SER A 204 0.78 12.51 0.91
C SER A 204 2.12 11.77 0.78
N GLU A 205 3.21 12.51 0.76
CA GLU A 205 4.58 12.01 0.68
C GLU A 205 5.43 12.53 1.85
N PRO A 206 5.20 12.09 3.10
CA PRO A 206 5.91 12.63 4.26
C PRO A 206 7.43 12.45 4.16
N ALA A 207 7.88 11.33 3.58
CA ALA A 207 9.29 10.98 3.41
C ALA A 207 9.86 11.38 2.02
N ARG A 208 9.24 12.35 1.31
CA ARG A 208 9.64 12.74 -0.06
C ARG A 208 11.11 13.11 -0.18
N HIS A 209 11.67 13.76 0.84
CA HIS A 209 13.09 14.19 0.87
C HIS A 209 14.09 13.02 0.90
N LEU A 210 13.63 11.82 1.28
CA LEU A 210 14.42 10.58 1.30
C LEU A 210 14.29 9.76 0.00
N LEU A 211 13.45 10.18 -0.95
CA LEU A 211 13.32 9.44 -2.22
C LEU A 211 14.62 9.46 -3.01
N PRO A 212 14.99 8.34 -3.68
CA PRO A 212 16.13 8.31 -4.58
C PRO A 212 16.01 9.41 -5.65
N GLN A 213 17.06 10.21 -5.81
CA GLN A 213 17.08 11.19 -6.91
C GLN A 213 17.02 10.43 -8.24
N LYS A 214 16.15 10.88 -9.15
CA LYS A 214 16.15 10.36 -10.52
C LYS A 214 17.43 10.83 -11.19
N THR A 215 18.39 9.92 -11.34
CA THR A 215 19.56 10.13 -12.20
C THR A 215 19.16 10.00 -13.65
#